data_8a2410f106725f10a235f44a0a0f851d
#
_entry.id   8a2410f106725f10a235f44a0a0f851d
#
_cell.length_a   1.000
_cell.length_b   1.000
_cell.length_c   1.000
_cell.angle_alpha   90.00
_cell.angle_beta   90.00
_cell.angle_gamma   90.00
#
_symmetry.space_group_name_H-M   'P 1'
#
loop_
_entity.id
_entity.type
_entity.pdbx_description
1 polymer ?
#
loop_
_entity_poly.entity_id
_entity_poly.type
_entity_poly.pdbx_seq_one_letter_code
_entity_poly.pdbx_strand_id
1 'polypeptide(L)'
;MHGGIRFTKQHEWVVIRNGIAIIGISDFAQNQLGDIVSIELPKVGSSFEQTQAMAIVDSVKASSDIFCPLSGKVSEVNENLSEHPELINQSPYELGWIAKIKPSQPLEFDELITKEEYDRFVGEEKQGAKDRETERGL
;
A
#
# COMPACT_ATOMS: atom_id res chain seq x y z
N MET A 1 -21.09 -1.11 -7.53
CA MET A 1 -20.78 -0.71 -6.16
C MET A 1 -19.42 -1.25 -5.76
N HIS A 2 -18.51 -0.36 -5.42
CA HIS A 2 -17.16 -0.76 -5.08
C HIS A 2 -17.03 -0.81 -3.56
N GLY A 3 -17.70 -1.78 -2.95
CA GLY A 3 -17.64 -1.94 -1.51
C GLY A 3 -16.35 -2.61 -1.08
N GLY A 4 -15.83 -2.16 0.03
CA GLY A 4 -14.72 -2.81 0.70
C GLY A 4 -13.35 -2.42 0.20
N ILE A 5 -12.37 -2.94 0.92
CA ILE A 5 -10.97 -2.70 0.67
C ILE A 5 -10.43 -3.79 -0.27
N ARG A 6 -9.53 -3.40 -1.18
CA ARG A 6 -8.82 -4.32 -2.05
C ARG A 6 -7.32 -4.17 -1.82
N PHE A 7 -6.56 -5.17 -2.26
CA PHE A 7 -5.12 -5.23 -2.03
C PHE A 7 -4.38 -5.66 -3.28
N THR A 8 -3.09 -5.31 -3.34
CA THR A 8 -2.17 -5.88 -4.33
C THR A 8 -1.28 -6.92 -3.64
N LYS A 9 -0.57 -7.69 -4.45
CA LYS A 9 0.41 -8.65 -3.91
C LYS A 9 1.70 -7.98 -3.43
N GLN A 10 1.86 -6.69 -3.71
CA GLN A 10 2.94 -5.88 -3.16
C GLN A 10 2.54 -5.17 -1.87
N HIS A 11 1.35 -5.50 -1.34
CA HIS A 11 0.88 -5.04 -0.02
C HIS A 11 0.42 -3.58 0.01
N GLU A 12 -0.05 -3.04 -1.11
CA GLU A 12 -0.79 -1.78 -1.11
C GLU A 12 -2.27 -2.09 -0.95
N TRP A 13 -2.99 -1.17 -0.31
CA TRP A 13 -4.44 -1.27 -0.19
C TRP A 13 -5.12 -0.11 -0.92
N VAL A 14 -6.36 -0.35 -1.33
CA VAL A 14 -7.18 0.64 -2.03
C VAL A 14 -8.62 0.56 -1.53
N VAL A 15 -9.22 1.72 -1.27
CA VAL A 15 -10.67 1.84 -1.14
C VAL A 15 -11.14 2.92 -2.10
N ILE A 16 -12.36 2.78 -2.64
CA ILE A 16 -12.92 3.80 -3.52
C ILE A 16 -14.09 4.47 -2.80
N ARG A 17 -14.02 5.80 -2.72
CA ARG A 17 -15.08 6.62 -2.13
C ARG A 17 -15.35 7.79 -3.05
N ASN A 18 -16.61 7.93 -3.45
CA ASN A 18 -17.04 9.01 -4.36
C ASN A 18 -16.20 9.06 -5.64
N GLY A 19 -15.86 7.88 -6.17
CA GLY A 19 -15.11 7.76 -7.41
C GLY A 19 -13.61 8.01 -7.28
N ILE A 20 -13.11 8.24 -6.07
CA ILE A 20 -11.69 8.50 -5.81
C ILE A 20 -11.09 7.30 -5.06
N ALA A 21 -9.93 6.84 -5.53
CA ALA A 21 -9.20 5.75 -4.89
C ALA A 21 -8.28 6.30 -3.81
N ILE A 22 -8.43 5.82 -2.58
CA ILE A 22 -7.56 6.16 -1.46
C ILE A 22 -6.61 4.99 -1.28
N ILE A 23 -5.31 5.28 -1.22
CA ILE A 23 -4.25 4.28 -1.28
C ILE A 23 -3.31 4.39 -0.10
N GLY A 24 -2.86 3.25 0.40
CA GLY A 24 -1.82 3.16 1.42
C GLY A 24 -1.15 1.80 1.37
N ILE A 25 -0.35 1.50 2.38
CA ILE A 25 0.25 0.17 2.52
C ILE A 25 -0.40 -0.57 3.69
N SER A 26 -0.40 -1.90 3.60
CA SER A 26 -1.09 -2.73 4.58
C SER A 26 -0.36 -2.79 5.92
N ASP A 27 -1.06 -3.27 6.93
CA ASP A 27 -0.46 -3.51 8.25
C ASP A 27 0.70 -4.51 8.14
N PHE A 28 0.55 -5.55 7.32
CA PHE A 28 1.62 -6.50 7.07
C PHE A 28 2.86 -5.79 6.52
N ALA A 29 2.68 -4.89 5.55
CA ALA A 29 3.79 -4.17 4.92
C ALA A 29 4.54 -3.29 5.93
N GLN A 30 3.82 -2.52 6.76
CA GLN A 30 4.47 -1.66 7.72
C GLN A 30 5.20 -2.48 8.80
N ASN A 31 4.66 -3.64 9.19
CA ASN A 31 5.33 -4.54 10.13
C ASN A 31 6.64 -5.07 9.56
N GLN A 32 6.65 -5.42 8.28
CA GLN A 32 7.86 -5.91 7.60
C GLN A 32 8.93 -4.84 7.49
N LEU A 33 8.52 -3.60 7.25
CA LEU A 33 9.44 -2.47 7.10
C LEU A 33 9.98 -1.97 8.44
N GLY A 34 9.21 -2.11 9.51
CA GLY A 34 9.55 -1.52 10.79
C GLY A 34 9.25 -0.03 10.81
N ASP A 35 9.90 0.70 11.71
CA ASP A 35 9.60 2.12 11.90
C ASP A 35 9.87 2.93 10.64
N ILE A 36 8.84 3.61 10.15
CA ILE A 36 8.93 4.47 8.96
C ILE A 36 9.51 5.82 9.39
N VAL A 37 10.58 6.23 8.73
CA VAL A 37 11.27 7.47 9.06
C VAL A 37 11.03 8.59 8.07
N SER A 38 10.70 8.27 6.82
CA SER A 38 10.33 9.27 5.82
C SER A 38 9.56 8.64 4.67
N ILE A 39 8.89 9.47 3.90
CA ILE A 39 8.21 9.04 2.69
C ILE A 39 8.37 10.11 1.62
N GLU A 40 8.67 9.68 0.39
CA GLU A 40 8.67 10.55 -0.77
C GLU A 40 7.32 10.40 -1.45
N LEU A 41 6.47 11.42 -1.31
CA LEU A 41 5.12 11.41 -1.84
C LEU A 41 5.09 11.75 -3.33
N PRO A 42 4.10 11.23 -4.08
CA PRO A 42 3.95 11.63 -5.48
C PRO A 42 3.47 13.07 -5.56
N LYS A 43 3.64 13.69 -6.73
CA LYS A 43 3.17 15.05 -6.95
C LYS A 43 1.69 15.04 -7.34
N VAL A 44 0.92 15.93 -6.75
CA VAL A 44 -0.47 16.15 -7.17
C VAL A 44 -0.46 16.57 -8.65
N GLY A 45 -1.35 15.97 -9.43
CA GLY A 45 -1.43 16.20 -10.87
C GLY A 45 -0.64 15.20 -11.70
N SER A 46 0.24 14.42 -11.10
CA SER A 46 0.98 13.36 -11.80
C SER A 46 0.06 12.20 -12.16
N SER A 47 0.33 11.55 -13.27
CA SER A 47 -0.40 10.36 -13.69
C SER A 47 0.50 9.13 -13.59
N PHE A 48 -0.06 8.02 -13.16
CA PHE A 48 0.65 6.76 -13.06
C PHE A 48 -0.18 5.65 -13.68
N GLU A 49 0.51 4.66 -14.22
CA GLU A 49 -0.13 3.42 -14.66
C GLU A 49 -0.07 2.40 -13.53
N GLN A 50 -0.98 1.44 -13.59
CA GLN A 50 -0.98 0.32 -12.63
C GLN A 50 0.41 -0.31 -12.59
N THR A 51 0.90 -0.59 -11.39
CA THR A 51 2.21 -1.17 -11.09
C THR A 51 3.42 -0.25 -11.28
N GLN A 52 3.21 0.98 -11.69
CA GLN A 52 4.30 1.96 -11.78
C GLN A 52 4.67 2.44 -10.37
N ALA A 53 5.97 2.61 -10.10
CA ALA A 53 6.45 3.12 -8.82
C ALA A 53 5.93 4.55 -8.62
N MET A 54 5.24 4.79 -7.49
CA MET A 54 4.54 6.03 -7.23
C MET A 54 5.15 6.81 -6.06
N ALA A 55 5.66 6.12 -5.07
CA ALA A 55 6.21 6.71 -3.86
C ALA A 55 7.34 5.84 -3.34
N ILE A 56 8.16 6.40 -2.45
CA ILE A 56 9.23 5.66 -1.79
C ILE A 56 9.08 5.86 -0.29
N VAL A 57 9.07 4.76 0.46
CA VAL A 57 9.03 4.79 1.91
C VAL A 57 10.38 4.33 2.44
N ASP A 58 10.93 5.10 3.38
CA ASP A 58 12.18 4.76 4.05
C ASP A 58 11.91 4.39 5.49
N SER A 59 12.40 3.23 5.88
CA SER A 59 12.30 2.75 7.24
C SER A 59 13.69 2.63 7.85
N VAL A 60 13.74 2.31 9.13
CA VAL A 60 15.02 2.05 9.83
C VAL A 60 15.78 0.88 9.21
N LYS A 61 15.12 0.00 8.48
CA LYS A 61 15.72 -1.20 7.88
C LYS A 61 16.07 -1.02 6.40
N ALA A 62 15.21 -0.35 5.63
CA ALA A 62 15.29 -0.38 4.16
C ALA A 62 14.45 0.72 3.52
N SER A 63 14.72 0.96 2.24
CA SER A 63 13.86 1.76 1.36
C SER A 63 13.02 0.81 0.53
N SER A 64 11.78 1.18 0.27
CA SER A 64 10.88 0.36 -0.54
C SER A 64 10.02 1.24 -1.45
N ASP A 65 9.86 0.79 -2.70
CA ASP A 65 8.94 1.43 -3.63
C ASP A 65 7.49 1.08 -3.25
N ILE A 66 6.61 2.05 -3.43
CA ILE A 66 5.17 1.83 -3.35
C ILE A 66 4.64 1.95 -4.76
N PHE A 67 4.02 0.88 -5.25
CA PHE A 67 3.53 0.83 -6.63
C PHE A 67 2.08 1.28 -6.69
N CYS A 68 1.74 1.97 -7.78
CA CYS A 68 0.39 2.45 -8.00
C CYS A 68 -0.54 1.24 -8.23
N PRO A 69 -1.56 1.02 -7.39
CA PRO A 69 -2.39 -0.18 -7.51
C PRO A 69 -3.40 -0.11 -8.67
N LEU A 70 -3.70 1.08 -9.16
CA LEU A 70 -4.54 1.25 -10.33
C LEU A 70 -4.20 2.55 -11.04
N SER A 71 -4.35 2.55 -12.36
CA SER A 71 -3.99 3.70 -13.21
C SER A 71 -4.86 4.91 -12.90
N GLY A 72 -4.23 6.09 -12.87
CA GLY A 72 -4.96 7.32 -12.66
C GLY A 72 -4.06 8.51 -12.35
N LYS A 73 -4.71 9.59 -12.00
CA LYS A 73 -4.05 10.87 -11.72
C LYS A 73 -4.13 11.18 -10.22
N VAL A 74 -3.01 11.57 -9.64
CA VAL A 74 -2.95 11.93 -8.22
C VAL A 74 -3.75 13.22 -7.99
N SER A 75 -4.80 13.13 -7.17
CA SER A 75 -5.64 14.28 -6.83
C SER A 75 -5.27 14.88 -5.49
N GLU A 76 -4.69 14.11 -4.60
CA GLU A 76 -4.33 14.57 -3.26
C GLU A 76 -3.26 13.65 -2.66
N VAL A 77 -2.42 14.21 -1.81
CA VAL A 77 -1.44 13.42 -1.03
C VAL A 77 -1.61 13.77 0.44
N ASN A 78 -1.23 12.84 1.31
CA ASN A 78 -1.31 13.04 2.76
C ASN A 78 -0.06 13.78 3.24
N GLU A 79 -0.13 15.09 3.24
CA GLU A 79 1.01 15.94 3.62
C GLU A 79 1.44 15.77 5.08
N ASN A 80 0.55 15.27 5.94
CA ASN A 80 0.89 15.00 7.33
C ASN A 80 2.03 13.99 7.46
N LEU A 81 2.18 13.11 6.46
CA LEU A 81 3.22 12.09 6.49
C LEU A 81 4.63 12.68 6.36
N SER A 82 4.76 13.90 5.83
CA SER A 82 6.06 14.57 5.73
C SER A 82 6.64 14.88 7.10
N GLU A 83 5.79 15.24 8.07
CA GLU A 83 6.19 15.52 9.44
C GLU A 83 5.98 14.33 10.37
N HIS A 84 5.00 13.48 10.05
CA HIS A 84 4.60 12.36 10.89
C HIS A 84 4.53 11.06 10.11
N PRO A 85 5.66 10.58 9.57
CA PRO A 85 5.68 9.32 8.81
C PRO A 85 5.27 8.11 9.65
N GLU A 86 5.42 8.19 10.97
CA GLU A 86 5.01 7.14 11.90
C GLU A 86 3.51 6.84 11.88
N LEU A 87 2.71 7.72 11.28
CA LEU A 87 1.27 7.45 11.10
C LEU A 87 1.03 6.23 10.23
N ILE A 88 1.97 5.92 9.32
CA ILE A 88 1.88 4.71 8.51
C ILE A 88 1.96 3.47 9.39
N ASN A 89 2.81 3.50 10.43
CA ASN A 89 2.92 2.39 11.37
C ASN A 89 1.72 2.34 12.31
N GLN A 90 1.28 3.49 12.82
CA GLN A 90 0.27 3.57 13.85
C GLN A 90 -1.14 3.37 13.34
N SER A 91 -1.42 3.81 12.12
CA SER A 91 -2.77 3.81 11.56
C SER A 91 -2.72 3.62 10.04
N PRO A 92 -2.25 2.45 9.56
CA PRO A 92 -2.01 2.25 8.13
C PRO A 92 -3.25 2.37 7.25
N TYR A 93 -4.42 2.08 7.80
CA TYR A 93 -5.68 2.09 7.03
C TYR A 93 -6.49 3.38 7.16
N GLU A 94 -6.10 4.28 8.05
CA GLU A 94 -6.81 5.54 8.26
C GLU A 94 -5.88 6.73 8.13
N LEU A 95 -5.24 7.13 9.22
CA LEU A 95 -4.40 8.35 9.23
C LEU A 95 -3.14 8.21 8.38
N GLY A 96 -2.70 6.99 8.12
CA GLY A 96 -1.52 6.68 7.33
C GLY A 96 -1.77 6.51 5.83
N TRP A 97 -2.93 6.94 5.33
CA TRP A 97 -3.17 6.91 3.88
C TRP A 97 -2.11 7.76 3.16
N ILE A 98 -1.74 7.36 1.95
CA ILE A 98 -0.63 7.97 1.24
C ILE A 98 -1.09 8.94 0.17
N ALA A 99 -1.97 8.50 -0.71
CA ALA A 99 -2.41 9.32 -1.84
C ALA A 99 -3.83 9.00 -2.22
N LYS A 100 -4.47 9.95 -2.90
CA LYS A 100 -5.78 9.76 -3.54
C LYS A 100 -5.59 9.91 -5.04
N ILE A 101 -6.16 8.97 -5.77
CA ILE A 101 -6.03 8.90 -7.22
C ILE A 101 -7.41 8.91 -7.85
N LYS A 102 -7.56 9.69 -8.92
CA LYS A 102 -8.74 9.64 -9.77
C LYS A 102 -8.50 8.54 -10.80
N PRO A 103 -9.19 7.38 -10.69
CA PRO A 103 -8.92 6.26 -11.59
C PRO A 103 -9.25 6.60 -13.03
N SER A 104 -8.36 6.22 -13.95
CA SER A 104 -8.60 6.33 -15.38
C SER A 104 -9.19 5.05 -15.96
N GLN A 105 -9.02 3.94 -15.27
CA GLN A 105 -9.52 2.63 -15.69
C GLN A 105 -10.17 1.92 -14.49
N PRO A 106 -11.42 2.28 -14.17
CA PRO A 106 -12.07 1.77 -12.95
C PRO A 106 -12.14 0.26 -12.81
N LEU A 107 -12.15 -0.46 -13.94
CA LEU A 107 -12.23 -1.93 -13.90
C LEU A 107 -10.98 -2.58 -13.27
N GLU A 108 -9.86 -1.88 -13.24
CA GLU A 108 -8.66 -2.38 -12.58
C GLU A 108 -8.89 -2.66 -11.11
N PHE A 109 -9.77 -1.88 -10.47
CA PHE A 109 -10.10 -2.10 -9.06
C PHE A 109 -10.69 -3.50 -8.83
N ASP A 110 -11.55 -3.95 -9.73
CA ASP A 110 -12.21 -5.24 -9.61
C ASP A 110 -11.24 -6.42 -9.82
N GLU A 111 -10.09 -6.16 -10.42
CA GLU A 111 -9.04 -7.17 -10.63
C GLU A 111 -8.13 -7.33 -9.42
N LEU A 112 -8.16 -6.38 -8.48
CA LEU A 112 -7.37 -6.45 -7.27
C LEU A 112 -7.94 -7.52 -6.33
N ILE A 113 -7.09 -8.03 -5.45
CA ILE A 113 -7.52 -9.12 -4.56
C ILE A 113 -8.37 -8.60 -3.41
N THR A 114 -9.33 -9.41 -2.99
CA THR A 114 -10.20 -9.08 -1.87
C THR A 114 -9.44 -9.22 -0.55
N LYS A 115 -10.06 -8.71 0.53
CA LYS A 115 -9.45 -8.84 1.87
C LYS A 115 -9.26 -10.32 2.25
N GLU A 116 -10.24 -11.16 1.95
CA GLU A 116 -10.16 -12.59 2.28
C GLU A 116 -9.03 -13.28 1.51
N GLU A 117 -8.91 -12.96 0.23
CA GLU A 117 -7.83 -13.50 -0.60
C GLU A 117 -6.47 -12.99 -0.13
N TYR A 118 -6.42 -11.71 0.24
CA TYR A 118 -5.19 -11.10 0.74
C TYR A 118 -4.76 -11.73 2.06
N ASP A 119 -5.70 -11.94 2.98
CA ASP A 119 -5.40 -12.55 4.28
C ASP A 119 -4.80 -13.96 4.10
N ARG A 120 -5.33 -14.72 3.15
CA ARG A 120 -4.78 -16.04 2.82
C ARG A 120 -3.37 -15.92 2.23
N PHE A 121 -3.17 -14.98 1.33
CA PHE A 121 -1.87 -14.73 0.70
C PHE A 121 -0.82 -14.36 1.75
N VAL A 122 -1.14 -13.47 2.67
CA VAL A 122 -0.26 -13.08 3.77
C VAL A 122 0.04 -14.27 4.68
N GLY A 123 -0.98 -15.10 4.97
CA GLY A 123 -0.80 -16.32 5.76
C GLY A 123 0.19 -17.27 5.12
N GLU A 124 0.11 -17.44 3.81
CA GLU A 124 1.04 -18.29 3.05
C GLU A 124 2.46 -17.73 3.08
N GLU A 125 2.64 -16.42 2.95
CA GLU A 125 3.95 -15.79 3.05
C GLU A 125 4.57 -15.97 4.44
N LYS A 126 3.78 -15.80 5.49
CA LYS A 126 4.23 -16.00 6.87
C LYS A 126 4.63 -17.45 7.11
N GLN A 127 3.85 -18.40 6.59
CA GLN A 127 4.13 -19.82 6.73
C GLN A 127 5.41 -20.19 5.99
N GLY A 128 5.59 -19.69 4.76
CA GLY A 128 6.80 -19.93 3.98
C GLY A 128 8.06 -19.40 4.68
N ALA A 129 7.99 -18.22 5.26
CA ALA A 129 9.10 -17.63 6.00
C ALA A 129 9.42 -18.47 7.25
N LYS A 130 8.39 -18.93 7.96
CA LYS A 130 8.54 -19.75 9.15
C LYS A 130 9.19 -21.10 8.82
N ASP A 131 8.77 -21.71 7.72
CA ASP A 131 9.34 -22.98 7.27
C ASP A 131 10.82 -22.82 6.92
N ARG A 132 11.18 -21.72 6.24
CA ARG A 132 12.57 -21.43 5.91
C ARG A 132 13.42 -21.21 7.16
N GLU A 133 12.91 -20.55 8.16
CA GLU A 133 13.60 -20.35 9.43
C GLU A 133 13.84 -21.68 10.14
N THR A 134 12.86 -22.56 10.12
CA THR A 134 12.99 -23.90 10.71
C THR A 134 14.09 -24.70 10.02
N GLU A 135 14.16 -24.66 8.70
CA GLU A 135 15.19 -25.34 7.94
C GLU A 135 16.58 -24.80 8.26
N ARG A 136 16.73 -23.50 8.43
CA ARG A 136 17.99 -22.88 8.81
C ARG A 136 18.42 -23.22 10.22
N GLY A 137 17.46 -23.49 11.08
CA GLY A 137 17.70 -23.83 12.47
C GLY A 137 18.31 -25.22 12.68
N LEU A 138 18.37 -26.02 11.63
CA LEU A 138 18.96 -27.33 11.68
C LEU A 138 20.47 -27.24 11.49
#